data_967ee18ae99a9e8d976ba824ed8ebb03
#
_entry.id   967ee18ae99a9e8d976ba824ed8ebb03
#
_cell.length_a   1.000
_cell.length_b   1.000
_cell.length_c   1.000
_cell.angle_alpha   90.00
_cell.angle_beta   90.00
_cell.angle_gamma   90.00
#
_symmetry.space_group_name_H-M   'P 1'
#
loop_
_entity.id
_entity.type
_entity.pdbx_description
1 polymer ?
#
loop_
_entity_poly.entity_id
_entity_poly.type
_entity_poly.pdbx_seq_one_letter_code
_entity_poly.pdbx_strand_id
1 'polypeptide(L)'
;MDIHKIVLNGNHYRYAAYRHQESDQFAVFLLGALQDIESVQQFSLAFASHLNVFTIEVPGTGRTAPLDSTISIRQQALMLKELLDHLGVTRAHVMGFSYATAVAVELVDIWPNVLSLSICGGVPGIPSSGRLATKQMIAAAMHSPNHFAQSFTHSLTIQHPDIPRNKAIIRATEREISKMHQERIDVFFENSVRLLVHTPTNVKNINIPCTICVGEYDPYVTKEVAYEFASALKNSHFVVIKNADHLVHLQHPETVAAIMIAQAASAISLKRTLANLI
;
A
#
# COMPACT_ATOMS: atom_id res chain seq x y z
N MET A 1 -10.79 5.79 -17.02
CA MET A 1 -10.58 4.80 -15.95
C MET A 1 -11.91 4.19 -15.59
N ASP A 2 -12.07 2.90 -15.82
CA ASP A 2 -13.28 2.19 -15.46
C ASP A 2 -13.08 1.48 -14.13
N ILE A 3 -13.91 1.84 -13.16
CA ILE A 3 -13.90 1.23 -11.83
C ILE A 3 -15.02 0.21 -11.75
N HIS A 4 -14.64 -1.03 -11.54
CA HIS A 4 -15.57 -2.13 -11.38
C HIS A 4 -15.93 -2.29 -9.90
N LYS A 5 -17.22 -2.58 -9.66
CA LYS A 5 -17.75 -2.94 -8.35
C LYS A 5 -18.30 -4.35 -8.44
N ILE A 6 -17.89 -5.20 -7.51
CA ILE A 6 -18.32 -6.60 -7.50
C ILE A 6 -18.61 -7.06 -6.07
N VAL A 7 -19.51 -8.00 -5.93
CA VAL A 7 -19.80 -8.67 -4.65
C VAL A 7 -19.46 -10.14 -4.80
N LEU A 8 -18.57 -10.64 -3.94
CA LEU A 8 -18.22 -12.05 -3.85
C LEU A 8 -18.45 -12.51 -2.41
N ASN A 9 -19.22 -13.57 -2.23
CA ASN A 9 -19.58 -14.14 -0.92
C ASN A 9 -20.05 -13.09 0.12
N GLY A 10 -20.83 -12.09 -0.35
CA GLY A 10 -21.33 -11.00 0.47
C GLY A 10 -20.34 -9.85 0.72
N ASN A 11 -19.11 -9.96 0.27
CA ASN A 11 -18.06 -8.93 0.40
C ASN A 11 -18.03 -8.01 -0.82
N HIS A 12 -17.94 -6.70 -0.57
CA HIS A 12 -17.91 -5.67 -1.62
C HIS A 12 -16.47 -5.30 -1.96
N TYR A 13 -16.13 -5.36 -3.24
CA TYR A 13 -14.83 -4.99 -3.78
C TYR A 13 -14.98 -3.85 -4.79
N ARG A 14 -13.93 -3.06 -4.92
CA ARG A 14 -13.74 -2.12 -6.03
C ARG A 14 -12.37 -2.39 -6.64
N TYR A 15 -12.29 -2.37 -7.96
CA TYR A 15 -11.00 -2.46 -8.64
C TYR A 15 -11.02 -1.71 -9.97
N ALA A 16 -9.84 -1.26 -10.40
CA ALA A 16 -9.60 -0.78 -11.76
C ALA A 16 -8.59 -1.70 -12.45
N ALA A 17 -8.87 -2.02 -13.71
CA ALA A 17 -8.02 -2.86 -14.54
C ALA A 17 -7.37 -2.04 -15.64
N TYR A 18 -6.03 -2.12 -15.74
CA TYR A 18 -5.25 -1.50 -16.79
C TYR A 18 -4.54 -2.59 -17.57
N ARG A 19 -4.73 -2.61 -18.89
CA ARG A 19 -4.13 -3.61 -19.77
C ARG A 19 -2.91 -3.07 -20.50
N HIS A 20 -1.84 -3.87 -20.50
CA HIS A 20 -0.65 -3.63 -21.32
C HIS A 20 -0.67 -4.62 -22.50
N GLN A 21 -0.53 -4.10 -23.73
CA GLN A 21 -0.73 -4.90 -24.95
C GLN A 21 0.31 -6.03 -25.11
N GLU A 22 1.52 -5.82 -24.60
CA GLU A 22 2.65 -6.72 -24.84
C GLU A 22 3.07 -7.54 -23.60
N SER A 23 2.34 -7.44 -22.48
CA SER A 23 2.69 -8.14 -21.25
C SER A 23 1.65 -9.19 -20.87
N ASP A 24 2.14 -10.39 -20.53
CA ASP A 24 1.37 -11.47 -19.89
C ASP A 24 1.42 -11.41 -18.36
N GLN A 25 2.19 -10.46 -17.79
CA GLN A 25 2.39 -10.34 -16.35
C GLN A 25 1.39 -9.36 -15.74
N PHE A 26 1.09 -9.60 -14.46
CA PHE A 26 0.17 -8.80 -13.68
C PHE A 26 0.85 -8.19 -12.46
N ALA A 27 0.50 -6.93 -12.14
CA ALA A 27 0.67 -6.35 -10.82
C ALA A 27 -0.68 -6.22 -10.12
N VAL A 28 -0.67 -6.48 -8.84
CA VAL A 28 -1.75 -6.18 -7.90
C VAL A 28 -1.28 -5.01 -7.04
N PHE A 29 -1.94 -3.86 -7.19
CA PHE A 29 -1.60 -2.65 -6.47
C PHE A 29 -2.61 -2.40 -5.34
N LEU A 30 -2.13 -2.41 -4.11
CA LEU A 30 -2.90 -2.27 -2.87
C LEU A 30 -2.64 -0.90 -2.23
N LEU A 31 -3.65 -0.35 -1.58
CA LEU A 31 -3.72 1.04 -1.20
C LEU A 31 -3.43 1.28 0.29
N GLY A 32 -2.86 2.43 0.60
CA GLY A 32 -2.70 2.90 1.97
C GLY A 32 -4.03 3.29 2.64
N ALA A 33 -3.99 3.57 3.93
CA ALA A 33 -5.17 3.66 4.80
C ALA A 33 -6.27 4.66 4.36
N LEU A 34 -5.93 5.79 3.75
CA LEU A 34 -6.91 6.77 3.26
C LEU A 34 -6.89 6.92 1.73
N GLN A 35 -6.10 6.11 1.04
CA GLN A 35 -6.06 6.13 -0.42
C GLN A 35 -7.27 5.41 -1.01
N ASP A 36 -7.63 5.78 -2.23
CA ASP A 36 -8.61 5.12 -3.07
C ASP A 36 -8.07 5.01 -4.51
N ILE A 37 -8.75 4.22 -5.34
CA ILE A 37 -8.33 3.97 -6.73
C ILE A 37 -8.10 5.27 -7.49
N GLU A 38 -8.97 6.25 -7.27
CA GLU A 38 -8.94 7.54 -7.95
C GLU A 38 -7.70 8.36 -7.56
N SER A 39 -7.35 8.36 -6.27
CA SER A 39 -6.23 9.14 -5.74
C SER A 39 -4.85 8.61 -6.15
N VAL A 40 -4.75 7.32 -6.52
CA VAL A 40 -3.49 6.68 -6.92
C VAL A 40 -3.39 6.38 -8.41
N GLN A 41 -4.30 6.92 -9.23
CA GLN A 41 -4.38 6.64 -10.67
C GLN A 41 -3.04 6.85 -11.39
N GLN A 42 -2.27 7.87 -11.03
CA GLN A 42 -0.96 8.14 -11.62
C GLN A 42 0.02 6.97 -11.45
N PHE A 43 -0.01 6.29 -10.29
CA PHE A 43 0.81 5.08 -10.05
C PHE A 43 0.32 3.91 -10.88
N SER A 44 -1.00 3.71 -10.92
CA SER A 44 -1.61 2.65 -11.73
C SER A 44 -1.21 2.78 -13.20
N LEU A 45 -1.23 4.01 -13.76
CA LEU A 45 -0.81 4.30 -15.13
C LEU A 45 0.70 4.10 -15.31
N ALA A 46 1.53 4.54 -14.35
CA ALA A 46 2.98 4.34 -14.41
C ALA A 46 3.33 2.85 -14.41
N PHE A 47 2.66 2.02 -13.59
CA PHE A 47 2.87 0.58 -13.59
C PHE A 47 2.34 -0.08 -14.87
N ALA A 48 1.20 0.40 -15.39
CA ALA A 48 0.56 -0.11 -16.60
C ALA A 48 1.36 0.16 -17.88
N SER A 49 2.36 1.05 -17.84
CA SER A 49 3.31 1.20 -18.94
C SER A 49 4.28 0.02 -19.09
N HIS A 50 4.27 -0.94 -18.17
CA HIS A 50 5.17 -2.10 -18.16
C HIS A 50 4.44 -3.45 -18.15
N LEU A 51 3.26 -3.51 -17.50
CA LEU A 51 2.53 -4.78 -17.28
C LEU A 51 1.03 -4.52 -17.03
N ASN A 52 0.21 -5.57 -17.01
CA ASN A 52 -1.19 -5.46 -16.63
C ASN A 52 -1.31 -5.09 -15.14
N VAL A 53 -2.21 -4.19 -14.78
CA VAL A 53 -2.36 -3.74 -13.38
C VAL A 53 -3.80 -3.89 -12.92
N PHE A 54 -3.99 -4.49 -11.77
CA PHE A 54 -5.20 -4.39 -10.97
C PHE A 54 -4.92 -3.50 -9.76
N THR A 55 -5.55 -2.33 -9.71
CA THR A 55 -5.58 -1.49 -8.51
C THR A 55 -6.82 -1.85 -7.71
N ILE A 56 -6.65 -2.31 -6.48
CA ILE A 56 -7.71 -3.01 -5.73
C ILE A 56 -7.99 -2.32 -4.40
N GLU A 57 -9.27 -2.10 -4.14
CA GLU A 57 -9.82 -1.85 -2.82
C GLU A 57 -10.50 -3.13 -2.33
N VAL A 58 -9.84 -3.82 -1.40
CA VAL A 58 -10.43 -4.97 -0.71
C VAL A 58 -11.51 -4.51 0.28
N PRO A 59 -12.42 -5.37 0.75
CA PRO A 59 -13.40 -4.99 1.77
C PRO A 59 -12.73 -4.27 2.96
N GLY A 60 -13.31 -3.15 3.36
CA GLY A 60 -12.76 -2.30 4.41
C GLY A 60 -11.59 -1.41 3.99
N THR A 61 -11.35 -1.19 2.69
CA THR A 61 -10.33 -0.23 2.21
C THR A 61 -10.89 0.70 1.14
N GLY A 62 -10.20 1.79 0.90
CA GLY A 62 -10.58 2.74 -0.14
C GLY A 62 -11.98 3.31 0.07
N ARG A 63 -12.84 3.18 -0.93
CA ARG A 63 -14.26 3.60 -0.90
C ARG A 63 -15.22 2.42 -0.77
N THR A 64 -14.75 1.27 -0.29
CA THR A 64 -15.64 0.21 0.19
C THR A 64 -16.19 0.58 1.56
N ALA A 65 -17.29 -0.06 1.99
CA ALA A 65 -17.84 0.15 3.32
C ALA A 65 -16.83 -0.25 4.43
N PRO A 66 -16.90 0.37 5.61
CA PRO A 66 -16.13 -0.07 6.77
C PRO A 66 -16.33 -1.57 7.03
N LEU A 67 -15.24 -2.26 7.30
CA LEU A 67 -15.23 -3.67 7.67
C LEU A 67 -14.88 -3.78 9.15
N ASP A 68 -15.70 -4.46 9.93
CA ASP A 68 -15.50 -4.63 11.37
C ASP A 68 -14.08 -5.13 11.69
N SER A 69 -13.43 -4.52 12.67
CA SER A 69 -12.04 -4.80 13.05
C SER A 69 -11.81 -6.19 13.67
N THR A 70 -12.88 -6.92 13.99
CA THR A 70 -12.79 -8.35 14.34
C THR A 70 -12.40 -9.23 13.16
N ILE A 71 -12.63 -8.76 11.92
CA ILE A 71 -12.11 -9.39 10.70
C ILE A 71 -10.62 -9.10 10.59
N SER A 72 -9.77 -10.12 10.67
CA SER A 72 -8.32 -9.96 10.72
C SER A 72 -7.70 -9.51 9.38
N ILE A 73 -6.45 -9.02 9.42
CA ILE A 73 -5.64 -8.74 8.21
C ILE A 73 -5.52 -9.99 7.33
N ARG A 74 -5.33 -11.18 7.95
CA ARG A 74 -5.27 -12.45 7.21
C ARG A 74 -6.57 -12.75 6.48
N GLN A 75 -7.72 -12.43 7.07
CA GLN A 75 -9.01 -12.57 6.40
C GLN A 75 -9.15 -11.57 5.22
N GLN A 76 -8.66 -10.34 5.36
CA GLN A 76 -8.59 -9.42 4.21
C GLN A 76 -7.68 -9.95 3.09
N ALA A 77 -6.56 -10.59 3.43
CA ALA A 77 -5.71 -11.23 2.43
C ALA A 77 -6.39 -12.43 1.75
N LEU A 78 -7.19 -13.22 2.47
CA LEU A 78 -8.03 -14.28 1.88
C LEU A 78 -9.10 -13.71 0.94
N MET A 79 -9.76 -12.62 1.32
CA MET A 79 -10.70 -11.91 0.45
C MET A 79 -10.01 -11.39 -0.82
N LEU A 80 -8.79 -10.85 -0.69
CA LEU A 80 -8.00 -10.43 -1.86
C LEU A 80 -7.69 -11.62 -2.77
N LYS A 81 -7.26 -12.75 -2.21
CA LYS A 81 -7.01 -13.97 -2.98
C LYS A 81 -8.26 -14.44 -3.71
N GLU A 82 -9.43 -14.42 -3.06
CA GLU A 82 -10.72 -14.75 -3.67
C GLU A 82 -11.01 -13.87 -4.90
N LEU A 83 -10.79 -12.56 -4.79
CA LEU A 83 -10.94 -11.65 -5.93
C LEU A 83 -9.95 -11.98 -7.06
N LEU A 84 -8.69 -12.28 -6.74
CA LEU A 84 -7.68 -12.66 -7.75
C LEU A 84 -8.05 -13.95 -8.47
N ASP A 85 -8.55 -14.95 -7.75
CA ASP A 85 -9.07 -16.20 -8.35
C ASP A 85 -10.25 -15.92 -9.29
N HIS A 86 -11.20 -15.06 -8.86
CA HIS A 86 -12.34 -14.64 -9.68
C HIS A 86 -11.91 -13.90 -10.96
N LEU A 87 -10.87 -13.06 -10.88
CA LEU A 87 -10.31 -12.33 -12.02
C LEU A 87 -9.41 -13.20 -12.92
N GLY A 88 -9.19 -14.47 -12.57
CA GLY A 88 -8.32 -15.38 -13.31
C GLY A 88 -6.82 -15.01 -13.21
N VAL A 89 -6.42 -14.28 -12.16
CA VAL A 89 -5.02 -13.92 -11.94
C VAL A 89 -4.31 -15.10 -11.29
N THR A 90 -3.53 -15.83 -12.06
CA THR A 90 -2.82 -17.03 -11.58
C THR A 90 -1.50 -16.73 -10.88
N ARG A 91 -0.88 -15.59 -11.17
CA ARG A 91 0.36 -15.11 -10.53
C ARG A 91 0.49 -13.60 -10.72
N ALA A 92 1.11 -12.90 -9.76
CA ALA A 92 1.28 -11.45 -9.86
C ALA A 92 2.48 -10.93 -9.05
N HIS A 93 2.96 -9.74 -9.46
CA HIS A 93 3.75 -8.86 -8.61
C HIS A 93 2.81 -8.11 -7.66
N VAL A 94 3.11 -8.05 -6.37
CA VAL A 94 2.29 -7.33 -5.39
C VAL A 94 2.98 -6.04 -4.99
N MET A 95 2.24 -4.94 -5.07
CA MET A 95 2.73 -3.60 -4.75
C MET A 95 1.80 -2.98 -3.71
N GLY A 96 2.34 -2.30 -2.70
CA GLY A 96 1.50 -1.72 -1.65
C GLY A 96 2.09 -0.48 -0.99
N PHE A 97 1.19 0.39 -0.53
CA PHE A 97 1.52 1.56 0.28
C PHE A 97 1.09 1.35 1.73
N SER A 98 1.96 1.71 2.69
CA SER A 98 1.63 1.86 4.10
C SER A 98 0.79 0.68 4.66
N TYR A 99 -0.50 0.90 5.00
CA TYR A 99 -1.44 -0.12 5.51
C TYR A 99 -1.44 -1.42 4.67
N ALA A 100 -1.40 -1.28 3.36
CA ALA A 100 -1.43 -2.42 2.44
C ALA A 100 -0.29 -3.42 2.67
N THR A 101 0.81 -3.01 3.32
CA THR A 101 1.94 -3.89 3.63
C THR A 101 1.51 -5.11 4.46
N ALA A 102 0.64 -4.90 5.45
CA ALA A 102 0.15 -5.99 6.29
C ALA A 102 -0.67 -7.01 5.46
N VAL A 103 -1.58 -6.52 4.61
CA VAL A 103 -2.39 -7.38 3.74
C VAL A 103 -1.50 -8.10 2.70
N ALA A 104 -0.52 -7.40 2.12
CA ALA A 104 0.39 -7.94 1.12
C ALA A 104 1.28 -9.06 1.69
N VAL A 105 1.81 -8.87 2.91
CA VAL A 105 2.63 -9.87 3.60
C VAL A 105 1.81 -11.13 3.94
N GLU A 106 0.59 -10.97 4.43
CA GLU A 106 -0.31 -12.10 4.66
C GLU A 106 -0.70 -12.81 3.34
N LEU A 107 -0.87 -12.04 2.24
CA LEU A 107 -1.13 -12.63 0.92
C LEU A 107 0.04 -13.49 0.45
N VAL A 108 1.29 -13.04 0.63
CA VAL A 108 2.49 -13.84 0.27
C VAL A 108 2.53 -15.16 1.02
N ASP A 109 2.09 -15.19 2.28
CA ASP A 109 2.06 -16.42 3.08
C ASP A 109 0.98 -17.43 2.60
N ILE A 110 -0.17 -16.94 2.14
CA ILE A 110 -1.31 -17.79 1.76
C ILE A 110 -1.41 -18.06 0.26
N TRP A 111 -0.68 -17.31 -0.57
CA TRP A 111 -0.73 -17.43 -2.03
C TRP A 111 0.68 -17.53 -2.63
N PRO A 112 1.16 -18.76 -2.93
CA PRO A 112 2.53 -19.01 -3.38
C PRO A 112 2.86 -18.43 -4.78
N ASN A 113 1.87 -17.88 -5.46
CA ASN A 113 1.99 -17.35 -6.81
C ASN A 113 2.36 -15.85 -6.85
N VAL A 114 2.75 -15.26 -5.72
CA VAL A 114 3.34 -13.93 -5.69
C VAL A 114 4.75 -13.99 -6.28
N LEU A 115 4.99 -13.21 -7.34
CA LEU A 115 6.27 -13.15 -8.05
C LEU A 115 7.30 -12.26 -7.38
N SER A 116 6.86 -11.13 -6.84
CA SER A 116 7.67 -10.19 -6.05
C SER A 116 6.78 -9.32 -5.18
N LEU A 117 7.39 -8.69 -4.18
CA LEU A 117 6.74 -7.76 -3.26
C LEU A 117 7.44 -6.40 -3.29
N SER A 118 6.71 -5.31 -3.60
CA SER A 118 7.23 -3.94 -3.57
C SER A 118 6.40 -3.09 -2.61
N ILE A 119 7.03 -2.58 -1.56
CA ILE A 119 6.37 -1.83 -0.48
C ILE A 119 6.98 -0.44 -0.34
N CYS A 120 6.12 0.56 -0.17
CA CYS A 120 6.52 1.93 0.11
C CYS A 120 5.85 2.45 1.39
N GLY A 121 6.66 2.93 2.33
CA GLY A 121 6.21 3.56 3.56
C GLY A 121 5.44 2.63 4.50
N GLY A 122 5.76 1.32 4.52
CA GLY A 122 5.04 0.35 5.32
C GLY A 122 5.90 -0.77 5.92
N VAL A 123 5.39 -1.33 7.00
CA VAL A 123 5.85 -2.57 7.65
C VAL A 123 4.64 -3.45 7.93
N PRO A 124 4.80 -4.76 8.17
CA PRO A 124 3.66 -5.69 8.24
C PRO A 124 2.76 -5.52 9.47
N GLY A 125 2.99 -4.55 10.33
CA GLY A 125 2.18 -4.23 11.51
C GLY A 125 2.35 -2.76 11.91
N ILE A 126 1.91 -2.38 13.12
CA ILE A 126 2.18 -1.05 13.65
C ILE A 126 3.63 -1.00 14.17
N PRO A 127 4.49 -0.12 13.65
CA PRO A 127 5.83 0.03 14.17
C PRO A 127 5.81 0.56 15.61
N SER A 128 6.82 0.23 16.41
CA SER A 128 6.93 0.71 17.78
C SER A 128 6.90 2.25 17.86
N SER A 129 7.57 2.94 16.92
CA SER A 129 7.55 4.39 16.74
C SER A 129 6.16 4.95 16.44
N GLY A 130 5.33 4.23 15.69
CA GLY A 130 3.99 4.66 15.27
C GLY A 130 2.86 4.32 16.24
N ARG A 131 3.13 3.51 17.29
CA ARG A 131 2.05 2.96 18.13
C ARG A 131 1.26 4.03 18.91
N LEU A 132 1.95 5.02 19.45
CA LEU A 132 1.31 6.15 20.14
C LEU A 132 0.52 7.01 19.14
N ALA A 133 1.13 7.35 18.02
CA ALA A 133 0.50 8.13 16.96
C ALA A 133 -0.78 7.44 16.42
N THR A 134 -0.76 6.11 16.24
CA THR A 134 -1.96 5.35 15.83
C THR A 134 -3.08 5.48 16.85
N LYS A 135 -2.80 5.35 18.14
CA LYS A 135 -3.82 5.53 19.19
C LYS A 135 -4.38 6.95 19.22
N GLN A 136 -3.54 7.95 18.99
CA GLN A 136 -3.98 9.36 18.90
C GLN A 136 -4.87 9.61 17.68
N MET A 137 -4.51 9.04 16.51
CA MET A 137 -5.33 9.12 15.31
C MET A 137 -6.69 8.42 15.49
N ILE A 138 -6.73 7.25 16.14
CA ILE A 138 -7.97 6.54 16.48
C ILE A 138 -8.85 7.42 17.38
N ALA A 139 -8.30 7.99 18.44
CA ALA A 139 -9.04 8.87 19.35
C ALA A 139 -9.56 10.12 18.62
N ALA A 140 -8.74 10.71 17.76
CA ALA A 140 -9.14 11.88 16.96
C ALA A 140 -10.24 11.55 15.94
N ALA A 141 -10.22 10.35 15.33
CA ALA A 141 -11.26 9.87 14.41
C ALA A 141 -12.64 9.77 15.09
N MET A 142 -12.66 9.41 16.37
CA MET A 142 -13.89 9.37 17.19
C MET A 142 -14.40 10.76 17.57
N HIS A 143 -13.58 11.80 17.49
CA HIS A 143 -13.95 13.14 17.93
C HIS A 143 -14.58 13.96 16.81
N SER A 144 -13.85 14.19 15.71
CA SER A 144 -14.37 14.91 14.53
C SER A 144 -13.41 14.79 13.34
N PRO A 145 -13.90 14.99 12.09
CA PRO A 145 -13.06 15.01 10.91
C PRO A 145 -11.89 16.00 10.97
N ASN A 146 -12.11 17.18 11.57
CA ASN A 146 -11.04 18.19 11.71
C ASN A 146 -9.94 17.72 12.68
N HIS A 147 -10.29 17.18 13.84
CA HIS A 147 -9.30 16.64 14.78
C HIS A 147 -8.55 15.46 14.17
N PHE A 148 -9.26 14.62 13.46
CA PHE A 148 -8.65 13.51 12.75
C PHE A 148 -7.66 13.99 11.70
N ALA A 149 -8.03 14.96 10.85
CA ALA A 149 -7.17 15.53 9.83
C ALA A 149 -5.86 16.09 10.40
N GLN A 150 -5.95 16.84 11.51
CA GLN A 150 -4.79 17.38 12.22
C GLN A 150 -3.92 16.28 12.82
N SER A 151 -4.51 15.32 13.53
CA SER A 151 -3.78 14.21 14.14
C SER A 151 -3.09 13.35 13.09
N PHE A 152 -3.77 13.05 11.96
CA PHE A 152 -3.23 12.26 10.86
C PHE A 152 -2.03 12.96 10.22
N THR A 153 -2.18 14.22 9.82
CA THR A 153 -1.08 14.96 9.18
C THR A 153 0.10 15.15 10.11
N HIS A 154 -0.14 15.50 11.38
CA HIS A 154 0.91 15.64 12.38
C HIS A 154 1.68 14.32 12.63
N SER A 155 0.98 13.20 12.62
CA SER A 155 1.58 11.88 12.86
C SER A 155 2.43 11.36 11.69
N LEU A 156 2.13 11.80 10.47
CA LEU A 156 2.73 11.26 9.25
C LEU A 156 3.68 12.23 8.54
N THR A 157 3.76 13.48 8.99
CA THR A 157 4.58 14.49 8.31
C THR A 157 5.47 15.24 9.28
N ILE A 158 6.54 15.79 8.74
CA ILE A 158 7.37 16.76 9.44
C ILE A 158 7.48 18.07 8.62
N GLN A 159 7.73 19.17 9.30
CA GLN A 159 8.09 20.41 8.60
C GLN A 159 9.60 20.47 8.36
N HIS A 160 10.02 20.22 7.11
CA HIS A 160 11.43 20.23 6.72
C HIS A 160 11.63 21.02 5.43
N PRO A 161 12.63 21.92 5.34
CA PRO A 161 12.84 22.78 4.18
C PRO A 161 13.22 22.02 2.91
N ASP A 162 13.91 20.88 3.03
CA ASP A 162 14.39 20.10 1.89
C ASP A 162 13.29 19.19 1.29
N ILE A 163 12.18 18.99 1.98
CA ILE A 163 11.06 18.22 1.43
C ILE A 163 10.30 19.07 0.40
N PRO A 164 10.20 18.64 -0.85
CA PRO A 164 9.59 19.44 -1.91
C PRO A 164 8.10 19.69 -1.64
N ARG A 165 7.70 20.95 -1.77
CA ARG A 165 6.30 21.40 -1.57
C ARG A 165 5.70 21.05 -0.21
N ASN A 166 6.54 20.77 0.80
CA ASN A 166 6.15 20.22 2.10
C ASN A 166 4.93 20.91 2.73
N LYS A 167 5.00 22.22 2.95
CA LYS A 167 3.88 22.99 3.55
C LYS A 167 2.59 22.93 2.71
N ALA A 168 2.70 22.90 1.40
CA ALA A 168 1.55 22.85 0.50
C ALA A 168 0.89 21.46 0.56
N ILE A 169 1.69 20.40 0.56
CA ILE A 169 1.21 19.01 0.68
C ILE A 169 0.52 18.81 2.03
N ILE A 170 1.14 19.20 3.14
CA ILE A 170 0.55 19.09 4.49
C ILE A 170 -0.82 19.77 4.53
N ARG A 171 -0.91 21.05 4.11
CA ARG A 171 -2.17 21.81 4.10
C ARG A 171 -3.22 21.20 3.18
N ALA A 172 -2.82 20.71 2.00
CA ALA A 172 -3.75 20.07 1.07
C ALA A 172 -4.30 18.77 1.66
N THR A 173 -3.44 17.92 2.23
CA THR A 173 -3.83 16.66 2.87
C THR A 173 -4.78 16.91 4.04
N GLU A 174 -4.46 17.85 4.94
CA GLU A 174 -5.32 18.20 6.08
C GLU A 174 -6.69 18.68 5.60
N ARG A 175 -6.72 19.56 4.60
CA ARG A 175 -7.98 20.09 4.03
C ARG A 175 -8.82 19.00 3.39
N GLU A 176 -8.22 18.05 2.67
CA GLU A 176 -8.96 16.96 2.03
C GLU A 176 -9.53 15.98 3.07
N ILE A 177 -8.75 15.64 4.09
CA ILE A 177 -9.21 14.76 5.17
C ILE A 177 -10.33 15.43 6.00
N SER A 178 -10.22 16.72 6.28
CA SER A 178 -11.24 17.46 7.05
C SER A 178 -12.62 17.51 6.38
N LYS A 179 -12.67 17.28 5.05
CA LYS A 179 -13.90 17.21 4.26
C LYS A 179 -14.41 15.79 4.03
N MET A 180 -13.69 14.78 4.50
CA MET A 180 -14.10 13.38 4.30
C MET A 180 -15.41 13.10 5.02
N HIS A 181 -16.26 12.31 4.39
CA HIS A 181 -17.43 11.73 5.04
C HIS A 181 -17.01 10.79 6.16
N GLN A 182 -17.82 10.72 7.23
CA GLN A 182 -17.52 9.90 8.40
C GLN A 182 -17.22 8.45 8.04
N GLU A 183 -17.95 7.86 7.10
CA GLU A 183 -17.73 6.48 6.63
C GLU A 183 -16.27 6.21 6.19
N ARG A 184 -15.62 7.20 5.57
CA ARG A 184 -14.19 7.09 5.18
C ARG A 184 -13.26 7.11 6.39
N ILE A 185 -13.62 7.88 7.40
CA ILE A 185 -12.89 7.94 8.68
C ILE A 185 -13.09 6.64 9.45
N ASP A 186 -14.30 6.06 9.39
CA ASP A 186 -14.62 4.76 9.99
C ASP A 186 -13.82 3.62 9.35
N VAL A 187 -13.61 3.65 8.02
CA VAL A 187 -12.68 2.74 7.33
C VAL A 187 -11.27 2.82 7.92
N PHE A 188 -10.76 4.03 8.15
CA PHE A 188 -9.45 4.21 8.79
C PHE A 188 -9.46 3.72 10.23
N PHE A 189 -10.50 4.03 11.00
CA PHE A 189 -10.65 3.60 12.39
C PHE A 189 -10.58 2.08 12.51
N GLU A 190 -11.44 1.36 11.78
CA GLU A 190 -11.49 -0.10 11.80
C GLU A 190 -10.15 -0.74 11.37
N ASN A 191 -9.53 -0.21 10.33
CA ASN A 191 -8.23 -0.67 9.87
C ASN A 191 -7.11 -0.43 10.90
N SER A 192 -7.15 0.69 11.59
CA SER A 192 -6.17 1.02 12.63
C SER A 192 -6.30 0.12 13.85
N VAL A 193 -7.53 -0.16 14.29
CA VAL A 193 -7.81 -1.11 15.39
C VAL A 193 -7.36 -2.51 14.99
N ARG A 194 -7.73 -2.98 13.80
CA ARG A 194 -7.34 -4.27 13.23
C ARG A 194 -5.82 -4.42 13.21
N LEU A 195 -5.12 -3.37 12.78
CA LEU A 195 -3.66 -3.41 12.68
C LEU A 195 -2.97 -3.37 14.06
N LEU A 196 -3.59 -2.71 15.09
CA LEU A 196 -3.06 -2.69 16.46
C LEU A 196 -3.01 -4.07 17.12
N VAL A 197 -3.96 -4.94 16.77
CA VAL A 197 -4.07 -6.31 17.32
C VAL A 197 -3.46 -7.36 16.39
N HIS A 198 -3.04 -6.97 15.20
CA HIS A 198 -2.45 -7.87 14.22
C HIS A 198 -1.07 -8.35 14.66
N THR A 199 -0.88 -9.66 14.59
CA THR A 199 0.45 -10.30 14.70
C THR A 199 0.86 -10.77 13.31
N PRO A 200 1.85 -10.14 12.68
CA PRO A 200 2.28 -10.50 11.34
C PRO A 200 2.79 -11.93 11.23
N THR A 201 2.58 -12.56 10.08
CA THR A 201 3.23 -13.82 9.74
C THR A 201 4.76 -13.67 9.78
N ASN A 202 5.48 -14.78 9.91
CA ASN A 202 6.93 -14.76 10.00
C ASN A 202 7.56 -14.39 8.64
N VAL A 203 7.95 -13.14 8.49
CA VAL A 203 8.53 -12.60 7.25
C VAL A 203 9.83 -13.28 6.82
N LYS A 204 10.54 -13.98 7.73
CA LYS A 204 11.74 -14.77 7.41
C LYS A 204 11.45 -15.93 6.46
N ASN A 205 10.20 -16.34 6.33
CA ASN A 205 9.77 -17.38 5.39
C ASN A 205 9.54 -16.84 3.97
N ILE A 206 9.53 -15.52 3.77
CA ILE A 206 9.36 -14.89 2.46
C ILE A 206 10.66 -15.03 1.67
N ASN A 207 10.59 -15.78 0.57
CA ASN A 207 11.75 -16.08 -0.29
C ASN A 207 11.71 -15.37 -1.66
N ILE A 208 10.59 -14.67 -1.96
CA ILE A 208 10.46 -13.94 -3.23
C ILE A 208 11.29 -12.66 -3.18
N PRO A 209 11.64 -12.10 -4.36
CA PRO A 209 12.29 -10.78 -4.43
C PRO A 209 11.40 -9.70 -3.83
N CYS A 210 11.98 -8.87 -2.96
CA CYS A 210 11.29 -7.78 -2.28
C CYS A 210 11.99 -6.44 -2.49
N THR A 211 11.22 -5.37 -2.65
CA THR A 211 11.71 -3.98 -2.61
C THR A 211 10.97 -3.24 -1.52
N ILE A 212 11.72 -2.66 -0.58
CA ILE A 212 11.18 -1.88 0.52
C ILE A 212 11.72 -0.46 0.41
N CYS A 213 10.85 0.53 0.26
CA CYS A 213 11.26 1.92 0.24
C CYS A 213 10.53 2.76 1.27
N VAL A 214 11.20 3.80 1.77
CA VAL A 214 10.70 4.68 2.83
C VAL A 214 11.25 6.09 2.65
N GLY A 215 10.52 7.10 3.10
CA GLY A 215 11.01 8.48 3.18
C GLY A 215 12.10 8.64 4.25
N GLU A 216 13.13 9.44 3.95
CA GLU A 216 14.27 9.69 4.86
C GLU A 216 13.83 10.24 6.22
N TYR A 217 12.78 11.04 6.22
CA TYR A 217 12.24 11.76 7.38
C TYR A 217 10.87 11.22 7.81
N ASP A 218 10.49 10.01 7.41
CA ASP A 218 9.22 9.41 7.80
C ASP A 218 9.14 9.27 9.32
N PRO A 219 8.23 10.00 10.01
CA PRO A 219 8.15 9.95 11.48
C PRO A 219 7.38 8.73 11.98
N TYR A 220 6.59 8.09 11.13
CA TYR A 220 5.72 6.97 11.48
C TYR A 220 6.41 5.62 11.23
N VAL A 221 6.88 5.39 10.01
CA VAL A 221 7.72 4.26 9.65
C VAL A 221 9.13 4.78 9.45
N THR A 222 9.91 4.85 10.52
CA THR A 222 11.27 5.38 10.41
C THR A 222 12.14 4.48 9.53
N LYS A 223 13.18 5.05 8.94
CA LYS A 223 14.10 4.29 8.08
C LYS A 223 14.75 3.11 8.79
N GLU A 224 14.97 3.22 10.10
CA GLU A 224 15.49 2.14 10.93
C GLU A 224 14.51 0.96 11.01
N VAL A 225 13.23 1.25 11.30
CA VAL A 225 12.16 0.24 11.36
C VAL A 225 11.94 -0.40 9.99
N ALA A 226 11.95 0.38 8.91
CA ALA A 226 11.83 -0.14 7.56
C ALA A 226 13.05 -1.00 7.17
N TYR A 227 14.26 -0.62 7.60
CA TYR A 227 15.47 -1.40 7.40
C TYR A 227 15.45 -2.73 8.17
N GLU A 228 14.96 -2.74 9.42
CA GLU A 228 14.77 -3.97 10.19
C GLU A 228 13.83 -4.94 9.47
N PHE A 229 12.71 -4.43 8.94
CA PHE A 229 11.79 -5.24 8.13
C PHE A 229 12.48 -5.78 6.88
N ALA A 230 13.15 -4.93 6.11
CA ALA A 230 13.88 -5.35 4.90
C ALA A 230 14.96 -6.39 5.22
N SER A 231 15.70 -6.21 6.31
CA SER A 231 16.76 -7.12 6.73
C SER A 231 16.25 -8.48 7.20
N ALA A 232 14.99 -8.57 7.63
CA ALA A 232 14.36 -9.83 7.99
C ALA A 232 13.93 -10.66 6.78
N LEU A 233 13.82 -10.06 5.59
CA LEU A 233 13.50 -10.71 4.32
C LEU A 233 14.77 -11.32 3.70
N LYS A 234 14.68 -12.52 3.14
CA LYS A 234 15.86 -13.21 2.56
C LYS A 234 16.41 -12.58 1.28
N ASN A 235 15.55 -11.97 0.49
CA ASN A 235 15.89 -11.38 -0.80
C ASN A 235 15.24 -10.00 -0.93
N SER A 236 15.84 -9.00 -0.29
CA SER A 236 15.29 -7.66 -0.25
C SER A 236 16.27 -6.60 -0.78
N HIS A 237 15.72 -5.61 -1.45
CA HIS A 237 16.38 -4.35 -1.80
C HIS A 237 15.74 -3.23 -0.98
N PHE A 238 16.55 -2.53 -0.18
CA PHE A 238 16.10 -1.43 0.66
C PHE A 238 16.51 -0.09 0.08
N VAL A 239 15.55 0.86 0.01
CA VAL A 239 15.74 2.18 -0.58
C VAL A 239 15.22 3.26 0.35
N VAL A 240 16.07 4.21 0.71
CA VAL A 240 15.68 5.45 1.39
C VAL A 240 15.50 6.56 0.35
N ILE A 241 14.29 7.11 0.27
CA ILE A 241 13.99 8.24 -0.61
C ILE A 241 14.31 9.53 0.15
N LYS A 242 15.33 10.22 -0.32
CA LYS A 242 15.80 11.47 0.31
C LYS A 242 14.75 12.57 0.24
N ASN A 243 14.81 13.46 1.23
CA ASN A 243 13.94 14.64 1.29
C ASN A 243 12.44 14.28 1.22
N ALA A 244 12.04 13.24 1.94
CA ALA A 244 10.66 12.76 1.99
C ALA A 244 10.27 12.32 3.38
N ASP A 245 9.00 12.54 3.76
CA ASP A 245 8.35 11.95 4.93
C ASP A 245 7.41 10.81 4.54
N HIS A 246 6.39 10.47 5.37
CA HIS A 246 5.46 9.39 5.07
C HIS A 246 4.62 9.63 3.80
N LEU A 247 4.40 10.90 3.42
CA LEU A 247 3.69 11.26 2.20
C LEU A 247 4.60 11.25 0.96
N VAL A 248 5.62 10.40 0.97
CA VAL A 248 6.64 10.26 -0.08
C VAL A 248 6.05 10.10 -1.48
N HIS A 249 4.90 9.43 -1.61
CA HIS A 249 4.18 9.25 -2.88
C HIS A 249 3.61 10.56 -3.45
N LEU A 250 3.37 11.58 -2.61
CA LEU A 250 2.96 12.93 -3.04
C LEU A 250 4.16 13.84 -3.30
N GLN A 251 5.27 13.59 -2.62
CA GLN A 251 6.50 14.39 -2.70
C GLN A 251 7.37 13.99 -3.88
N HIS A 252 7.50 12.66 -4.13
CA HIS A 252 8.37 12.08 -5.16
C HIS A 252 7.64 10.97 -5.96
N PRO A 253 6.50 11.26 -6.61
CA PRO A 253 5.66 10.23 -7.23
C PRO A 253 6.39 9.40 -8.30
N GLU A 254 7.17 10.04 -9.16
CA GLU A 254 7.91 9.38 -10.24
C GLU A 254 9.00 8.44 -9.69
N THR A 255 9.74 8.91 -8.68
CA THR A 255 10.78 8.13 -8.01
C THR A 255 10.18 6.90 -7.33
N VAL A 256 9.07 7.08 -6.60
CA VAL A 256 8.36 5.97 -5.95
C VAL A 256 7.87 4.96 -6.98
N ALA A 257 7.23 5.42 -8.06
CA ALA A 257 6.75 4.54 -9.12
C ALA A 257 7.90 3.74 -9.76
N ALA A 258 9.01 4.39 -10.10
CA ALA A 258 10.19 3.75 -10.68
C ALA A 258 10.79 2.68 -9.74
N ILE A 259 10.92 2.97 -8.44
CA ILE A 259 11.45 2.02 -7.45
C ILE A 259 10.51 0.81 -7.33
N MET A 260 9.20 1.03 -7.23
CA MET A 260 8.24 -0.05 -7.01
C MET A 260 8.10 -0.99 -8.20
N ILE A 261 8.24 -0.45 -9.43
CA ILE A 261 8.13 -1.27 -10.66
C ILE A 261 9.44 -1.96 -11.05
N ALA A 262 10.59 -1.50 -10.54
CA ALA A 262 11.91 -1.92 -11.02
C ALA A 262 12.09 -3.45 -11.04
N GLN A 263 11.62 -4.15 -10.03
CA GLN A 263 11.77 -5.59 -9.91
C GLN A 263 10.91 -6.36 -10.93
N ALA A 264 9.66 -5.91 -11.12
CA ALA A 264 8.76 -6.48 -12.14
C ALA A 264 9.28 -6.19 -13.55
N ALA A 265 9.74 -4.96 -13.82
CA ALA A 265 10.30 -4.57 -15.11
C ALA A 265 11.56 -5.36 -15.46
N SER A 266 12.45 -5.62 -14.50
CA SER A 266 13.66 -6.43 -14.70
C SER A 266 13.32 -7.87 -15.10
N ALA A 267 12.32 -8.47 -14.47
CA ALA A 267 11.85 -9.81 -14.80
C ALA A 267 11.28 -9.90 -16.24
N ILE A 268 10.58 -8.83 -16.68
CA ILE A 268 10.03 -8.73 -18.04
C ILE A 268 11.17 -8.61 -19.05
N SER A 269 12.16 -7.74 -18.80
CA SER A 269 13.30 -7.53 -19.68
C SER A 269 14.11 -8.81 -19.89
N LEU A 270 14.36 -9.56 -18.81
CA LEU A 270 15.08 -10.83 -18.88
C LEU A 270 14.35 -11.88 -19.74
N LYS A 271 13.03 -12.00 -19.59
CA LYS A 271 12.20 -12.90 -20.42
C LYS A 271 12.25 -12.56 -21.90
N ARG A 272 12.15 -11.25 -22.25
CA ARG A 272 12.23 -10.80 -23.66
C ARG A 272 13.60 -11.10 -24.26
N THR A 273 14.67 -10.91 -23.50
CA THR A 273 16.03 -11.24 -23.97
C THR A 273 16.17 -12.74 -24.25
N LEU A 274 15.67 -13.61 -23.37
CA LEU A 274 15.71 -15.06 -23.55
C LEU A 274 14.83 -15.53 -24.71
N ALA A 275 13.64 -14.94 -24.90
CA ALA A 275 12.75 -15.28 -26.00
C ALA A 275 13.30 -14.89 -27.38
N ASN A 276 14.15 -13.86 -27.44
CA ASN A 276 14.82 -13.43 -28.68
C ASN A 276 16.10 -14.24 -29.01
N LEU A 277 16.54 -15.12 -28.10
CA LEU A 277 17.71 -15.98 -28.27
C LEU A 277 17.34 -17.44 -28.67
N ILE A 278 16.06 -17.75 -28.68
CA ILE A 278 15.49 -19.04 -29.12
C ILE A 278 14.74 -18.83 -30.44
#